data_6a338af4beba9b48fcf4a3038f470e4d
#
_entry.id   6a338af4beba9b48fcf4a3038f470e4d
#
_cell.length_a   1.000
_cell.length_b   1.000
_cell.length_c   1.000
_cell.angle_alpha   90.00
_cell.angle_beta   90.00
_cell.angle_gamma   90.00
#
_symmetry.space_group_name_H-M   'P 1'
#
loop_
_entity.id
_entity.type
_entity.pdbx_description
1 polymer ?
#
loop_
_entity_poly.entity_id
_entity_poly.type
_entity_poly.pdbx_seq_one_letter_code
_entity_poly.pdbx_strand_id
1 'polypeptide(L)'
;GVEGIRPGTYCEPKMTTVGSQDTTGAMTRDELKELACLGFSADLVMQSFCHTAAYPKPVDIKLQHELPDFMQTRGGVSLRPGDGIIHSWLNRMILPDTVGTGGDSHTRFPMGISFPAGSGLVAFGAALGVMPLDMPESVLVRFKGKMQPGITLRDLVNAIPYAAIQNGQLTVEKKGKKNVFNGRVLEIEGLPDMKVEQAFELSDASAERSANGCTVRLNKEPIIEYLNSNITLLKWMIANGYEDKRTLSRRINAMEAWLANPELLEPDADAEYAEIIEIDLDQIKEPLLACPNDPDDIKPLSEVAGDKVDEVFIGSCMTNIGHYRAAGNVLSKVTSLPTRMW
;
A
#
# COMPACT_ATOMS: atom_id res chain seq x y z
N GLY A 1 11.63 4.30 -20.93
CA GLY A 1 10.28 4.83 -20.73
C GLY A 1 9.58 5.06 -22.06
N VAL A 2 8.28 5.23 -22.01
CA VAL A 2 7.50 5.63 -23.18
C VAL A 2 7.32 7.14 -23.08
N GLU A 3 7.74 7.88 -24.11
CA GLU A 3 7.55 9.33 -24.16
C GLU A 3 6.08 9.68 -24.45
N GLY A 4 5.64 10.84 -23.94
CA GLY A 4 4.33 11.42 -24.26
C GLY A 4 3.14 10.81 -23.54
N ILE A 5 3.35 10.04 -22.46
CA ILE A 5 2.25 9.58 -21.60
C ILE A 5 1.70 10.79 -20.83
N ARG A 6 0.42 11.07 -21.02
CA ARG A 6 -0.32 12.16 -20.35
C ARG A 6 -1.61 11.59 -19.76
N PRO A 7 -2.27 12.29 -18.82
CA PRO A 7 -3.60 11.88 -18.35
C PRO A 7 -4.57 11.60 -19.52
N GLY A 8 -5.29 10.49 -19.44
CA GLY A 8 -6.19 9.99 -20.50
C GLY A 8 -5.50 9.22 -21.64
N THR A 9 -4.17 9.09 -21.62
CA THR A 9 -3.45 8.29 -22.61
C THR A 9 -3.58 6.80 -22.25
N TYR A 10 -4.04 5.99 -23.21
CA TYR A 10 -4.01 4.53 -23.06
C TYR A 10 -2.59 4.03 -23.03
N CYS A 11 -2.28 3.16 -22.08
CA CYS A 11 -0.98 2.52 -21.94
C CYS A 11 -1.10 1.11 -21.34
N GLU A 12 -0.05 0.32 -21.51
CA GLU A 12 0.04 -1.03 -20.98
C GLU A 12 1.34 -1.15 -20.15
N PRO A 13 1.37 -0.57 -18.93
CA PRO A 13 2.56 -0.65 -18.10
C PRO A 13 2.90 -2.09 -17.74
N LYS A 14 4.22 -2.37 -17.69
CA LYS A 14 4.73 -3.67 -17.27
C LYS A 14 4.42 -3.90 -15.79
N MET A 15 3.80 -5.03 -15.48
CA MET A 15 3.53 -5.47 -14.10
C MET A 15 4.74 -6.20 -13.53
N THR A 16 5.47 -5.52 -12.66
CA THR A 16 6.65 -6.10 -11.99
C THR A 16 6.29 -6.85 -10.72
N THR A 17 5.17 -6.50 -10.09
CA THR A 17 4.70 -7.10 -8.85
C THR A 17 3.17 -7.19 -8.87
N VAL A 18 2.65 -8.40 -8.68
CA VAL A 18 1.21 -8.69 -8.70
C VAL A 18 0.82 -9.39 -7.40
N GLY A 19 -0.18 -8.84 -6.70
CA GLY A 19 -0.72 -9.39 -5.46
C GLY A 19 -2.06 -10.08 -5.66
N SER A 20 -2.18 -11.33 -5.22
CA SER A 20 -3.44 -12.06 -5.10
C SER A 20 -3.69 -12.41 -3.64
N GLN A 21 -4.89 -12.20 -3.16
CA GLN A 21 -5.26 -12.52 -1.78
C GLN A 21 -6.42 -13.52 -1.74
N ASP A 22 -6.63 -14.16 -0.61
CA ASP A 22 -7.52 -15.31 -0.47
C ASP A 22 -8.98 -15.05 -0.82
N THR A 23 -9.51 -13.85 -0.55
CA THR A 23 -10.92 -13.54 -0.86
C THR A 23 -11.19 -13.38 -2.36
N THR A 24 -10.17 -13.05 -3.15
CA THR A 24 -10.25 -12.95 -4.62
C THR A 24 -9.47 -14.05 -5.34
N GLY A 25 -8.64 -14.82 -4.64
CA GLY A 25 -7.71 -15.79 -5.20
C GLY A 25 -8.38 -16.93 -5.99
N ALA A 26 -9.57 -17.36 -5.56
CA ALA A 26 -10.35 -18.33 -6.30
C ALA A 26 -10.77 -17.82 -7.68
N MET A 27 -11.27 -16.58 -7.76
CA MET A 27 -11.66 -15.93 -9.01
C MET A 27 -10.42 -15.70 -9.88
N THR A 28 -9.34 -15.16 -9.32
CA THR A 28 -8.07 -14.97 -10.04
C THR A 28 -7.55 -16.30 -10.61
N ARG A 29 -7.63 -17.41 -9.86
CA ARG A 29 -7.27 -18.74 -10.35
C ARG A 29 -8.12 -19.17 -11.55
N ASP A 30 -9.44 -18.97 -11.46
CA ASP A 30 -10.35 -19.40 -12.50
C ASP A 30 -10.16 -18.58 -13.78
N GLU A 31 -9.97 -17.26 -13.67
CA GLU A 31 -9.56 -16.39 -14.79
C GLU A 31 -8.22 -16.83 -15.42
N LEU A 32 -7.23 -17.17 -14.60
CA LEU A 32 -5.93 -17.69 -15.08
C LEU A 32 -6.07 -19.01 -15.85
N LYS A 33 -7.03 -19.87 -15.46
CA LYS A 33 -7.34 -21.10 -16.21
C LYS A 33 -8.00 -20.78 -17.56
N GLU A 34 -8.92 -19.84 -17.59
CA GLU A 34 -9.57 -19.38 -18.84
C GLU A 34 -8.56 -18.74 -19.79
N LEU A 35 -7.58 -18.01 -19.28
CA LEU A 35 -6.44 -17.49 -20.06
C LEU A 35 -5.42 -18.57 -20.46
N ALA A 36 -5.63 -19.84 -20.12
CA ALA A 36 -4.68 -20.94 -20.33
C ALA A 36 -3.25 -20.61 -19.81
N CYS A 37 -3.15 -19.88 -18.71
CA CYS A 37 -1.89 -19.47 -18.14
C CYS A 37 -1.14 -20.66 -17.55
N LEU A 38 -0.03 -21.06 -18.18
CA LEU A 38 0.85 -22.13 -17.71
C LEU A 38 2.05 -21.61 -16.91
N GLY A 39 2.33 -20.30 -16.96
CA GLY A 39 3.40 -19.63 -16.24
C GLY A 39 3.18 -18.13 -16.23
N PHE A 40 3.58 -17.46 -15.15
CA PHE A 40 3.43 -16.02 -15.02
C PHE A 40 4.46 -15.27 -15.86
N SER A 41 4.00 -14.24 -16.59
CA SER A 41 4.86 -13.29 -17.30
C SER A 41 5.23 -12.08 -16.44
N ALA A 42 4.44 -11.76 -15.42
CA ALA A 42 4.83 -10.77 -14.42
C ALA A 42 6.08 -11.25 -13.66
N ASP A 43 6.97 -10.32 -13.32
CA ASP A 43 8.26 -10.68 -12.70
C ASP A 43 8.09 -11.35 -11.33
N LEU A 44 7.04 -10.98 -10.58
CA LEU A 44 6.65 -11.61 -9.32
C LEU A 44 5.13 -11.59 -9.14
N VAL A 45 4.55 -12.77 -8.86
CA VAL A 45 3.16 -12.93 -8.46
C VAL A 45 3.15 -13.57 -7.06
N MET A 46 2.45 -12.94 -6.11
CA MET A 46 2.35 -13.42 -4.73
C MET A 46 0.90 -13.72 -4.36
N GLN A 47 0.66 -14.90 -3.76
CA GLN A 47 -0.61 -15.28 -3.14
C GLN A 47 -0.51 -15.19 -1.63
N SER A 48 -1.54 -14.66 -0.97
CA SER A 48 -1.65 -14.60 0.48
C SER A 48 -2.96 -15.17 1.01
N PHE A 49 -3.03 -15.38 2.34
CA PHE A 49 -4.19 -15.91 3.07
C PHE A 49 -4.47 -15.09 4.32
N CYS A 50 -4.48 -13.77 4.19
CA CYS A 50 -4.59 -12.86 5.33
C CYS A 50 -6.03 -12.65 5.84
N HIS A 51 -7.06 -12.80 4.99
CA HIS A 51 -8.45 -12.53 5.37
C HIS A 51 -9.15 -13.75 5.97
N THR A 52 -8.74 -14.97 5.60
CA THR A 52 -9.40 -16.20 6.00
C THR A 52 -8.60 -17.04 7.02
N ALA A 53 -7.44 -16.55 7.47
CA ALA A 53 -6.54 -17.32 8.33
C ALA A 53 -7.10 -17.56 9.74
N ALA A 54 -7.76 -16.55 10.34
CA ALA A 54 -8.19 -16.60 11.73
C ALA A 54 -9.49 -17.39 11.93
N TYR A 55 -10.44 -17.26 11.02
CA TYR A 55 -11.77 -17.87 11.11
C TYR A 55 -12.20 -18.49 9.76
N PRO A 56 -11.46 -19.49 9.24
CA PRO A 56 -11.73 -20.06 7.93
C PRO A 56 -13.04 -20.86 7.91
N LYS A 57 -13.79 -20.68 6.83
CA LYS A 57 -14.91 -21.57 6.48
C LYS A 57 -14.37 -22.80 5.74
N PRO A 58 -15.15 -23.90 5.61
CA PRO A 58 -14.69 -25.09 4.87
C PRO A 58 -14.19 -24.80 3.45
N VAL A 59 -14.80 -23.84 2.75
CA VAL A 59 -14.36 -23.39 1.42
C VAL A 59 -12.99 -22.71 1.46
N ASP A 60 -12.73 -21.94 2.51
CA ASP A 60 -11.46 -21.22 2.68
C ASP A 60 -10.33 -22.22 2.95
N ILE A 61 -10.58 -23.22 3.78
CA ILE A 61 -9.61 -24.31 4.06
C ILE A 61 -9.24 -25.04 2.76
N LYS A 62 -10.23 -25.34 1.90
CA LYS A 62 -9.96 -25.93 0.60
C LYS A 62 -9.07 -25.03 -0.26
N LEU A 63 -9.37 -23.75 -0.33
CA LEU A 63 -8.56 -22.79 -1.09
C LEU A 63 -7.15 -22.62 -0.54
N GLN A 64 -6.98 -22.65 0.79
CA GLN A 64 -5.68 -22.60 1.46
C GLN A 64 -4.78 -23.80 1.10
N HIS A 65 -5.38 -24.94 0.72
CA HIS A 65 -4.64 -26.10 0.22
C HIS A 65 -4.40 -26.08 -1.29
N GLU A 66 -5.35 -25.58 -2.08
CA GLU A 66 -5.28 -25.64 -3.54
C GLU A 66 -4.49 -24.47 -4.19
N LEU A 67 -4.64 -23.27 -3.65
CA LEU A 67 -4.01 -22.07 -4.26
C LEU A 67 -2.48 -22.08 -4.20
N PRO A 68 -1.81 -22.54 -3.13
CA PRO A 68 -0.35 -22.58 -3.11
C PRO A 68 0.25 -23.35 -4.27
N ASP A 69 -0.19 -24.58 -4.49
CA ASP A 69 0.31 -25.42 -5.59
C ASP A 69 -0.01 -24.83 -6.95
N PHE A 70 -1.21 -24.27 -7.11
CA PHE A 70 -1.60 -23.60 -8.34
C PHE A 70 -0.70 -22.41 -8.69
N MET A 71 -0.36 -21.58 -7.70
CA MET A 71 0.49 -20.41 -7.89
C MET A 71 1.96 -20.79 -8.07
N GLN A 72 2.48 -21.68 -7.24
CA GLN A 72 3.89 -22.10 -7.28
C GLN A 72 4.25 -22.82 -8.57
N THR A 73 3.37 -23.70 -9.07
CA THR A 73 3.58 -24.39 -10.34
C THR A 73 3.66 -23.47 -11.55
N ARG A 74 3.18 -22.24 -11.42
CA ARG A 74 3.26 -21.17 -12.42
C ARG A 74 4.39 -20.15 -12.18
N GLY A 75 5.25 -20.43 -11.20
CA GLY A 75 6.37 -19.54 -10.84
C GLY A 75 5.99 -18.42 -9.86
N GLY A 76 4.84 -18.52 -9.18
CA GLY A 76 4.44 -17.59 -8.13
C GLY A 76 5.04 -17.93 -6.78
N VAL A 77 4.90 -16.99 -5.84
CA VAL A 77 5.25 -17.12 -4.44
C VAL A 77 3.97 -17.26 -3.64
N SER A 78 3.86 -18.26 -2.78
CA SER A 78 2.69 -18.42 -1.92
C SER A 78 3.07 -18.27 -0.45
N LEU A 79 2.40 -17.33 0.23
CA LEU A 79 2.41 -17.25 1.68
C LEU A 79 1.57 -18.39 2.27
N ARG A 80 1.71 -18.61 3.55
CA ARG A 80 0.95 -19.61 4.31
C ARG A 80 -0.15 -18.91 5.11
N PRO A 81 -1.26 -19.59 5.41
CA PRO A 81 -2.25 -19.05 6.33
C PRO A 81 -1.61 -18.66 7.67
N GLY A 82 -1.81 -17.42 8.09
CA GLY A 82 -1.23 -16.89 9.32
C GLY A 82 0.13 -16.21 9.19
N ASP A 83 0.77 -16.20 8.02
CA ASP A 83 2.03 -15.47 7.79
C ASP A 83 1.87 -13.95 7.94
N GLY A 84 0.64 -13.45 7.80
CA GLY A 84 0.33 -12.03 7.96
C GLY A 84 -0.33 -11.41 6.74
N ILE A 85 -0.38 -10.09 6.75
CA ILE A 85 -1.12 -9.29 5.77
C ILE A 85 -0.30 -9.16 4.48
N ILE A 86 -0.95 -9.39 3.33
CA ILE A 86 -0.30 -9.33 2.02
C ILE A 86 0.46 -8.02 1.79
N HIS A 87 -0.10 -6.90 2.21
CA HIS A 87 0.49 -5.59 1.96
C HIS A 87 1.88 -5.45 2.58
N SER A 88 2.07 -5.94 3.81
CA SER A 88 3.36 -5.95 4.49
C SER A 88 4.39 -6.81 3.76
N TRP A 89 3.99 -7.97 3.23
CA TRP A 89 4.88 -8.86 2.47
C TRP A 89 5.15 -8.34 1.07
N LEU A 90 4.10 -7.89 0.37
CA LEU A 90 4.21 -7.44 -1.02
C LEU A 90 5.10 -6.20 -1.13
N ASN A 91 5.00 -5.27 -0.18
CA ASN A 91 5.86 -4.09 -0.12
C ASN A 91 7.35 -4.44 0.06
N ARG A 92 7.66 -5.59 0.68
CA ARG A 92 9.03 -6.12 0.76
C ARG A 92 9.57 -6.65 -0.57
N MET A 93 8.71 -6.81 -1.56
CA MET A 93 9.06 -7.34 -2.88
C MET A 93 9.21 -6.27 -3.96
N ILE A 94 8.88 -5.01 -3.66
CA ILE A 94 8.87 -3.93 -4.65
C ILE A 94 10.29 -3.54 -5.05
N LEU A 95 10.45 -3.20 -6.32
CA LEU A 95 11.61 -2.47 -6.84
C LEU A 95 11.23 -0.99 -6.99
N PRO A 96 12.16 -0.05 -6.75
CA PRO A 96 11.92 1.36 -6.97
C PRO A 96 11.46 1.65 -8.40
N ASP A 97 10.61 2.66 -8.56
CA ASP A 97 10.12 3.17 -9.85
C ASP A 97 9.47 2.11 -10.76
N THR A 98 8.83 1.12 -10.14
CA THR A 98 8.15 0.05 -10.88
C THR A 98 6.65 0.08 -10.67
N VAL A 99 5.92 -0.55 -11.59
CA VAL A 99 4.46 -0.61 -11.58
C VAL A 99 3.98 -2.00 -11.17
N GLY A 100 2.89 -2.04 -10.41
CA GLY A 100 2.24 -3.30 -10.06
C GLY A 100 0.74 -3.19 -9.89
N THR A 101 0.12 -4.30 -9.52
CA THR A 101 -1.31 -4.41 -9.27
C THR A 101 -1.60 -5.44 -8.17
N GLY A 102 -2.83 -5.48 -7.72
CA GLY A 102 -3.31 -6.51 -6.82
C GLY A 102 -4.81 -6.46 -6.60
N GLY A 103 -5.36 -7.55 -6.10
CA GLY A 103 -6.79 -7.75 -5.89
C GLY A 103 -7.36 -7.11 -4.63
N ASP A 104 -6.65 -6.17 -4.04
CA ASP A 104 -7.07 -5.45 -2.83
C ASP A 104 -6.86 -3.95 -3.03
N SER A 105 -7.81 -3.12 -2.59
CA SER A 105 -7.75 -1.65 -2.70
C SER A 105 -6.53 -1.05 -2.00
N HIS A 106 -6.01 -1.72 -0.97
CA HIS A 106 -4.80 -1.34 -0.23
C HIS A 106 -3.50 -1.88 -0.85
N THR A 107 -3.54 -2.40 -2.07
CA THR A 107 -2.31 -2.67 -2.83
C THR A 107 -1.70 -1.34 -3.24
N ARG A 108 -0.80 -0.80 -2.40
CA ARG A 108 -0.17 0.52 -2.57
C ARG A 108 1.34 0.40 -2.44
N PHE A 109 2.07 0.95 -3.40
CA PHE A 109 3.53 0.85 -3.49
C PHE A 109 4.20 2.22 -3.35
N PRO A 110 4.71 2.58 -2.16
CA PRO A 110 5.23 3.93 -1.92
C PRO A 110 6.47 4.29 -2.74
N MET A 111 7.36 3.33 -3.02
CA MET A 111 8.59 3.58 -3.83
C MET A 111 8.43 3.23 -5.31
N GLY A 112 7.24 2.91 -5.73
CA GLY A 112 6.82 2.69 -7.11
C GLY A 112 5.40 3.18 -7.23
N ILE A 113 4.59 2.53 -8.06
CA ILE A 113 3.17 2.79 -8.14
C ILE A 113 2.39 1.49 -8.36
N SER A 114 1.19 1.42 -7.84
CA SER A 114 0.29 0.29 -8.09
C SER A 114 -1.13 0.77 -8.37
N PHE A 115 -1.79 0.02 -9.23
CA PHE A 115 -3.18 0.23 -9.59
C PHE A 115 -3.99 -1.00 -9.15
N PRO A 116 -4.67 -0.97 -8.00
CA PRO A 116 -5.53 -2.05 -7.57
C PRO A 116 -6.61 -2.36 -8.61
N ALA A 117 -6.90 -3.64 -8.79
CA ALA A 117 -7.81 -4.09 -9.82
C ALA A 117 -8.66 -5.28 -9.39
N GLY A 118 -9.75 -5.55 -10.09
CA GLY A 118 -10.53 -6.77 -9.94
C GLY A 118 -9.76 -8.01 -10.39
N SER A 119 -10.24 -9.20 -9.98
CA SER A 119 -9.58 -10.49 -10.23
C SER A 119 -9.21 -10.73 -11.69
N GLY A 120 -10.02 -10.32 -12.63
CA GLY A 120 -9.77 -10.47 -14.07
C GLY A 120 -8.53 -9.69 -14.54
N LEU A 121 -8.41 -8.42 -14.18
CA LEU A 121 -7.22 -7.61 -14.50
C LEU A 121 -5.98 -8.05 -13.73
N VAL A 122 -6.13 -8.53 -12.49
CA VAL A 122 -5.03 -9.13 -11.74
C VAL A 122 -4.52 -10.39 -12.42
N ALA A 123 -5.42 -11.26 -12.87
CA ALA A 123 -5.08 -12.46 -13.65
C ALA A 123 -4.41 -12.11 -14.97
N PHE A 124 -4.94 -11.12 -15.69
CA PHE A 124 -4.36 -10.60 -16.92
C PHE A 124 -2.94 -10.08 -16.70
N GLY A 125 -2.76 -9.24 -15.68
CA GLY A 125 -1.44 -8.71 -15.30
C GLY A 125 -0.44 -9.81 -14.92
N ALA A 126 -0.89 -10.84 -14.20
CA ALA A 126 -0.05 -11.98 -13.84
C ALA A 126 0.34 -12.83 -15.06
N ALA A 127 -0.64 -13.13 -15.94
CA ALA A 127 -0.44 -13.99 -17.10
C ALA A 127 0.39 -13.32 -18.20
N LEU A 128 0.11 -12.06 -18.51
CA LEU A 128 0.70 -11.35 -19.65
C LEU A 128 1.84 -10.39 -19.24
N GLY A 129 1.95 -10.08 -17.95
CA GLY A 129 2.99 -9.17 -17.44
C GLY A 129 2.75 -7.69 -17.75
N VAL A 130 1.56 -7.33 -18.24
CA VAL A 130 1.13 -5.96 -18.51
C VAL A 130 -0.32 -5.79 -18.08
N MET A 131 -0.76 -4.55 -17.84
CA MET A 131 -2.16 -4.24 -17.53
C MET A 131 -2.63 -3.05 -18.36
N PRO A 132 -3.78 -3.15 -19.07
CA PRO A 132 -4.33 -2.00 -19.79
C PRO A 132 -4.81 -0.93 -18.81
N LEU A 133 -4.47 0.31 -19.09
CA LEU A 133 -4.74 1.45 -18.23
C LEU A 133 -4.86 2.74 -19.06
N ASP A 134 -5.88 3.54 -18.80
CA ASP A 134 -5.87 4.95 -19.16
C ASP A 134 -5.15 5.71 -18.02
N MET A 135 -4.06 6.42 -18.35
CA MET A 135 -3.25 7.12 -17.36
C MET A 135 -4.10 8.12 -16.58
N PRO A 136 -4.23 8.00 -15.24
CA PRO A 136 -4.98 8.94 -14.44
C PRO A 136 -4.27 10.30 -14.35
N GLU A 137 -5.05 11.35 -14.00
CA GLU A 137 -4.47 12.59 -13.50
C GLU A 137 -3.79 12.36 -12.14
N SER A 138 -2.86 13.25 -11.76
CA SER A 138 -2.22 13.26 -10.44
C SER A 138 -2.68 14.45 -9.59
N VAL A 139 -2.78 14.21 -8.28
CA VAL A 139 -2.87 15.23 -7.24
C VAL A 139 -1.58 15.21 -6.44
N LEU A 140 -0.90 16.35 -6.36
CA LEU A 140 0.31 16.48 -5.56
C LEU A 140 -0.03 16.92 -4.13
N VAL A 141 0.41 16.17 -3.14
CA VAL A 141 0.43 16.59 -1.73
C VAL A 141 1.85 16.92 -1.33
N ARG A 142 2.06 18.15 -0.97
CA ARG A 142 3.38 18.68 -0.58
C ARG A 142 3.41 19.05 0.89
N PHE A 143 4.17 18.30 1.68
CA PHE A 143 4.45 18.63 3.07
C PHE A 143 5.59 19.66 3.16
N LYS A 144 5.41 20.66 4.01
CA LYS A 144 6.39 21.72 4.32
C LYS A 144 6.57 21.84 5.82
N GLY A 145 7.66 22.47 6.26
CA GLY A 145 7.93 22.68 7.69
C GLY A 145 8.42 21.43 8.40
N LYS A 146 8.20 21.34 9.70
CA LYS A 146 8.70 20.24 10.56
C LYS A 146 7.57 19.66 11.38
N MET A 147 7.60 18.33 11.53
CA MET A 147 6.68 17.62 12.41
C MET A 147 6.83 18.10 13.85
N GLN A 148 5.71 18.46 14.48
CA GLN A 148 5.70 19.02 15.83
C GLN A 148 5.76 17.91 16.89
N PRO A 149 6.22 18.21 18.12
CA PRO A 149 6.22 17.26 19.23
C PRO A 149 4.82 16.72 19.51
N GLY A 150 4.69 15.39 19.64
CA GLY A 150 3.41 14.71 19.87
C GLY A 150 2.63 14.38 18.60
N ILE A 151 3.05 14.89 17.46
CA ILE A 151 2.47 14.55 16.16
C ILE A 151 3.15 13.29 15.62
N THR A 152 2.36 12.40 15.08
CA THR A 152 2.78 11.09 14.56
C THR A 152 2.52 10.98 13.06
N LEU A 153 2.99 9.91 12.46
CA LEU A 153 2.70 9.61 11.07
C LEU A 153 1.19 9.48 10.79
N ARG A 154 0.42 8.97 11.75
CA ARG A 154 -1.04 8.87 11.60
C ARG A 154 -1.70 10.24 11.46
N ASP A 155 -1.17 11.25 12.13
CA ASP A 155 -1.67 12.63 12.00
C ASP A 155 -1.37 13.18 10.60
N LEU A 156 -0.23 12.81 9.99
CA LEU A 156 0.09 13.18 8.62
C LEU A 156 -0.88 12.53 7.61
N VAL A 157 -1.22 11.26 7.83
CA VAL A 157 -2.25 10.55 7.05
C VAL A 157 -3.58 11.31 7.09
N ASN A 158 -3.98 11.76 8.26
CA ASN A 158 -5.23 12.49 8.47
C ASN A 158 -5.15 13.96 8.02
N ALA A 159 -3.96 14.56 8.00
CA ALA A 159 -3.76 15.92 7.51
C ALA A 159 -4.10 16.09 6.02
N ILE A 160 -3.94 15.03 5.22
CA ILE A 160 -4.24 15.07 3.77
C ILE A 160 -5.73 15.36 3.51
N PRO A 161 -6.68 14.55 3.99
CA PRO A 161 -8.09 14.88 3.83
C PRO A 161 -8.51 16.13 4.60
N TYR A 162 -7.91 16.40 5.76
CA TYR A 162 -8.20 17.61 6.52
C TYR A 162 -7.90 18.89 5.72
N ALA A 163 -6.71 18.96 5.10
CA ALA A 163 -6.35 20.08 4.24
C ALA A 163 -7.27 20.20 3.02
N ALA A 164 -7.62 19.08 2.38
CA ALA A 164 -8.54 19.06 1.25
C ALA A 164 -9.96 19.57 1.63
N ILE A 165 -10.42 19.26 2.85
CA ILE A 165 -11.70 19.78 3.38
C ILE A 165 -11.60 21.28 3.60
N GLN A 166 -10.55 21.76 4.25
CA GLN A 166 -10.35 23.20 4.48
C GLN A 166 -10.29 23.99 3.17
N ASN A 167 -9.76 23.39 2.11
CA ASN A 167 -9.69 24.00 0.78
C ASN A 167 -10.99 23.83 -0.03
N GLY A 168 -12.03 23.17 0.49
CA GLY A 168 -13.28 22.89 -0.23
C GLY A 168 -13.17 21.92 -1.40
N GLN A 169 -12.10 21.11 -1.42
CA GLN A 169 -11.77 20.08 -2.42
C GLN A 169 -12.31 18.69 -2.05
N LEU A 170 -12.61 18.47 -0.77
CA LEU A 170 -13.23 17.27 -0.22
C LEU A 170 -14.40 17.67 0.66
N THR A 171 -15.52 16.92 0.59
CA THR A 171 -16.66 17.12 1.48
C THR A 171 -16.95 15.84 2.27
N VAL A 172 -17.34 15.98 3.53
CA VAL A 172 -17.78 14.86 4.38
C VAL A 172 -19.17 14.40 3.95
N GLU A 173 -20.05 15.33 3.60
CA GLU A 173 -21.41 15.03 3.15
C GLU A 173 -21.43 14.12 1.93
N LYS A 174 -22.25 13.07 1.97
CA LYS A 174 -22.36 12.09 0.87
C LYS A 174 -23.13 12.62 -0.32
N LYS A 175 -24.10 13.52 -0.10
CA LYS A 175 -24.91 14.13 -1.17
C LYS A 175 -24.10 15.23 -1.86
N GLY A 176 -23.81 15.03 -3.16
CA GLY A 176 -22.99 15.97 -3.93
C GLY A 176 -21.52 15.96 -3.50
N LYS A 177 -21.02 14.81 -3.02
CA LYS A 177 -19.66 14.67 -2.51
C LYS A 177 -18.62 15.13 -3.53
N LYS A 178 -17.81 16.10 -3.13
CA LYS A 178 -16.55 16.44 -3.81
C LYS A 178 -15.46 15.52 -3.27
N ASN A 179 -14.60 15.03 -4.11
CA ASN A 179 -13.42 14.28 -3.73
C ASN A 179 -12.32 14.47 -4.79
N VAL A 180 -11.38 15.35 -4.48
CA VAL A 180 -10.26 15.69 -5.36
C VAL A 180 -9.38 14.47 -5.69
N PHE A 181 -9.34 13.47 -4.83
CA PHE A 181 -8.50 12.27 -4.98
C PHE A 181 -9.16 11.19 -5.85
N ASN A 182 -10.48 11.22 -6.00
CA ASN A 182 -11.23 10.15 -6.65
C ASN A 182 -10.76 9.91 -8.08
N GLY A 183 -10.32 8.68 -8.36
CA GLY A 183 -9.86 8.27 -9.68
C GLY A 183 -8.48 8.81 -10.09
N ARG A 184 -7.77 9.51 -9.20
CA ARG A 184 -6.46 10.13 -9.45
C ARG A 184 -5.34 9.40 -8.75
N VAL A 185 -4.11 9.60 -9.22
CA VAL A 185 -2.90 9.21 -8.51
C VAL A 185 -2.59 10.25 -7.44
N LEU A 186 -2.28 9.81 -6.23
CA LEU A 186 -1.80 10.65 -5.15
C LEU A 186 -0.28 10.60 -5.12
N GLU A 187 0.37 11.73 -5.41
CA GLU A 187 1.81 11.90 -5.30
C GLU A 187 2.15 12.68 -4.03
N ILE A 188 3.00 12.13 -3.17
CA ILE A 188 3.34 12.72 -1.88
C ILE A 188 4.82 13.10 -1.87
N GLU A 189 5.13 14.35 -1.50
CA GLU A 189 6.50 14.83 -1.34
C GLU A 189 6.69 15.68 -0.08
N GLY A 190 7.95 16.05 0.20
CA GLY A 190 8.31 16.90 1.34
C GLY A 190 8.74 16.16 2.60
N LEU A 191 8.80 14.82 2.54
CA LEU A 191 9.21 13.93 3.63
C LEU A 191 10.32 12.97 3.17
N PRO A 192 11.43 13.49 2.59
CA PRO A 192 12.38 12.69 1.82
C PRO A 192 13.12 11.62 2.63
N ASP A 193 13.31 11.85 3.93
CA ASP A 193 14.05 10.96 4.84
C ASP A 193 13.14 9.98 5.60
N MET A 194 11.86 9.93 5.23
CA MET A 194 10.91 8.98 5.80
C MET A 194 11.33 7.55 5.48
N LYS A 195 11.22 6.64 6.44
CA LYS A 195 11.43 5.22 6.18
C LYS A 195 10.37 4.67 5.24
N VAL A 196 10.74 3.69 4.41
CA VAL A 196 9.82 3.09 3.43
C VAL A 196 8.58 2.50 4.09
N GLU A 197 8.73 1.88 5.29
CA GLU A 197 7.59 1.35 6.05
C GLU A 197 6.63 2.48 6.51
N GLN A 198 7.14 3.67 6.79
CA GLN A 198 6.32 4.83 7.11
C GLN A 198 5.65 5.41 5.85
N ALA A 199 6.40 5.49 4.75
CA ALA A 199 5.86 5.90 3.45
C ALA A 199 4.74 4.96 2.98
N PHE A 200 4.87 3.65 3.29
CA PHE A 200 3.82 2.69 3.02
C PHE A 200 2.52 3.04 3.77
N GLU A 201 2.57 3.49 5.01
CA GLU A 201 1.37 3.90 5.75
C GLU A 201 0.65 5.09 5.09
N LEU A 202 1.42 6.08 4.59
CA LEU A 202 0.85 7.18 3.81
C LEU A 202 0.22 6.71 2.50
N SER A 203 0.91 5.85 1.75
CA SER A 203 0.41 5.38 0.47
C SER A 203 -0.82 4.48 0.62
N ASP A 204 -0.83 3.60 1.63
CA ASP A 204 -1.93 2.69 1.90
C ASP A 204 -3.23 3.44 2.19
N ALA A 205 -3.17 4.46 3.03
CA ALA A 205 -4.33 5.28 3.38
C ALA A 205 -4.98 5.99 2.19
N SER A 206 -4.30 6.11 1.05
CA SER A 206 -4.87 6.65 -0.18
C SER A 206 -6.06 5.83 -0.71
N ALA A 207 -6.16 4.55 -0.33
CA ALA A 207 -7.30 3.69 -0.64
C ALA A 207 -8.61 4.25 -0.08
N GLU A 208 -8.58 4.79 1.13
CA GLU A 208 -9.74 5.40 1.80
C GLU A 208 -10.20 6.69 1.13
N ARG A 209 -9.38 7.27 0.26
CA ARG A 209 -9.68 8.48 -0.51
C ARG A 209 -10.18 8.17 -1.92
N SER A 210 -10.38 6.91 -2.27
CA SER A 210 -10.74 6.45 -3.63
C SER A 210 -9.70 6.86 -4.69
N ALA A 211 -8.44 7.04 -4.32
CA ALA A 211 -7.36 7.27 -5.25
C ALA A 211 -7.07 6.01 -6.07
N ASN A 212 -6.72 6.15 -7.35
CA ASN A 212 -6.35 5.02 -8.20
C ASN A 212 -4.98 4.44 -7.88
N GLY A 213 -4.06 5.26 -7.37
CA GLY A 213 -2.72 4.87 -6.99
C GLY A 213 -2.11 5.88 -6.03
N CYS A 214 -0.96 5.56 -5.47
CA CYS A 214 -0.20 6.49 -4.66
C CYS A 214 1.28 6.17 -4.74
N THR A 215 2.10 7.21 -4.78
CA THR A 215 3.56 7.11 -4.67
C THR A 215 4.08 8.17 -3.69
N VAL A 216 5.24 7.92 -3.09
CA VAL A 216 5.86 8.82 -2.11
C VAL A 216 7.31 9.09 -2.51
N ARG A 217 7.65 10.36 -2.69
CA ARG A 217 9.00 10.76 -3.03
C ARG A 217 9.92 10.66 -1.82
N LEU A 218 10.90 9.76 -1.92
CA LEU A 218 11.90 9.49 -0.88
C LEU A 218 13.31 9.73 -1.42
N ASN A 219 14.25 9.98 -0.50
CA ASN A 219 15.68 9.94 -0.81
C ASN A 219 16.15 8.50 -1.04
N LYS A 220 17.36 8.34 -1.58
CA LYS A 220 17.95 7.02 -1.87
C LYS A 220 18.28 6.22 -0.60
N GLU A 221 18.71 6.90 0.45
CA GLU A 221 19.19 6.27 1.69
C GLU A 221 18.14 5.38 2.37
N PRO A 222 16.90 5.84 2.61
CA PRO A 222 15.83 4.98 3.15
C PRO A 222 15.54 3.77 2.26
N ILE A 223 15.59 3.93 0.94
CA ILE A 223 15.33 2.86 -0.02
C ILE A 223 16.47 1.84 -0.01
N ILE A 224 17.73 2.28 0.02
CA ILE A 224 18.91 1.41 0.14
C ILE A 224 18.84 0.56 1.41
N GLU A 225 18.54 1.19 2.57
CA GLU A 225 18.35 0.49 3.84
C GLU A 225 17.29 -0.60 3.72
N TYR A 226 16.14 -0.24 3.12
CA TYR A 226 14.99 -1.12 2.97
C TYR A 226 15.28 -2.30 2.06
N LEU A 227 15.88 -2.09 0.89
CA LEU A 227 16.21 -3.15 -0.06
C LEU A 227 17.23 -4.14 0.52
N ASN A 228 18.24 -3.68 1.27
CA ASN A 228 19.16 -4.58 1.96
C ASN A 228 18.45 -5.48 2.98
N SER A 229 17.52 -4.93 3.74
CA SER A 229 16.66 -5.71 4.65
C SER A 229 15.79 -6.71 3.88
N ASN A 230 15.22 -6.30 2.75
CA ASN A 230 14.37 -7.14 1.91
C ASN A 230 15.14 -8.31 1.30
N ILE A 231 16.34 -8.10 0.79
CA ILE A 231 17.22 -9.18 0.28
C ILE A 231 17.42 -10.25 1.36
N THR A 232 17.64 -9.83 2.61
CA THR A 232 17.80 -10.76 3.73
C THR A 232 16.52 -11.57 3.95
N LEU A 233 15.36 -10.93 3.92
CA LEU A 233 14.06 -11.60 4.04
C LEU A 233 13.82 -12.58 2.89
N LEU A 234 14.09 -12.19 1.64
CA LEU A 234 13.88 -13.05 0.49
C LEU A 234 14.78 -14.29 0.54
N LYS A 235 16.04 -14.14 0.95
CA LYS A 235 16.95 -15.27 1.18
C LYS A 235 16.41 -16.24 2.24
N TRP A 236 15.83 -15.70 3.32
CA TRP A 236 15.17 -16.50 4.33
C TRP A 236 13.92 -17.23 3.78
N MET A 237 13.09 -16.57 2.97
CA MET A 237 11.92 -17.17 2.34
C MET A 237 12.31 -18.35 1.43
N ILE A 238 13.37 -18.21 0.64
CA ILE A 238 13.91 -19.28 -0.21
C ILE A 238 14.31 -20.48 0.67
N ALA A 239 15.02 -20.23 1.77
CA ALA A 239 15.47 -21.28 2.68
C ALA A 239 14.31 -22.00 3.40
N ASN A 240 13.15 -21.36 3.53
CA ASN A 240 11.96 -21.89 4.18
C ASN A 240 10.86 -22.37 3.22
N GLY A 241 11.16 -22.47 1.91
CA GLY A 241 10.31 -23.16 0.94
C GLY A 241 9.03 -22.41 0.56
N TYR A 242 9.08 -21.08 0.45
CA TYR A 242 7.95 -20.25 -0.02
C TYR A 242 7.75 -20.32 -1.53
N GLU A 243 8.73 -20.76 -2.29
CA GLU A 243 8.68 -20.97 -3.74
C GLU A 243 9.84 -21.90 -4.19
N ASP A 244 9.97 -22.13 -5.50
CA ASP A 244 10.98 -23.00 -6.11
C ASP A 244 12.38 -22.36 -6.27
N LYS A 245 12.64 -21.25 -5.62
CA LYS A 245 13.88 -20.44 -5.64
C LYS A 245 14.10 -19.58 -6.89
N ARG A 246 13.33 -19.71 -7.95
CA ARG A 246 13.54 -18.98 -9.19
C ARG A 246 13.09 -17.54 -9.11
N THR A 247 11.87 -17.30 -8.68
CA THR A 247 11.24 -15.97 -8.67
C THR A 247 11.88 -15.06 -7.63
N LEU A 248 12.04 -15.54 -6.40
CA LEU A 248 12.68 -14.76 -5.34
C LEU A 248 14.17 -14.52 -5.64
N SER A 249 14.89 -15.48 -6.26
CA SER A 249 16.28 -15.27 -6.67
C SER A 249 16.38 -14.18 -7.74
N ARG A 250 15.49 -14.18 -8.74
CA ARG A 250 15.45 -13.08 -9.73
C ARG A 250 15.18 -11.73 -9.07
N ARG A 251 14.27 -11.68 -8.11
CA ARG A 251 13.95 -10.46 -7.37
C ARG A 251 15.15 -9.97 -6.54
N ILE A 252 15.87 -10.86 -5.86
CA ILE A 252 17.11 -10.52 -5.14
C ILE A 252 18.13 -9.92 -6.12
N ASN A 253 18.38 -10.59 -7.24
CA ASN A 253 19.32 -10.10 -8.25
C ASN A 253 18.95 -8.71 -8.79
N ALA A 254 17.65 -8.45 -8.99
CA ALA A 254 17.16 -7.14 -9.43
C ALA A 254 17.35 -6.06 -8.35
N MET A 255 17.15 -6.39 -7.07
CA MET A 255 17.43 -5.48 -5.96
C MET A 255 18.94 -5.19 -5.84
N GLU A 256 19.79 -6.22 -5.94
CA GLU A 256 21.25 -6.09 -5.91
C GLU A 256 21.75 -5.27 -7.10
N ALA A 257 21.18 -5.44 -8.29
CA ALA A 257 21.52 -4.65 -9.49
C ALA A 257 21.14 -3.17 -9.30
N TRP A 258 19.96 -2.86 -8.73
CA TRP A 258 19.57 -1.49 -8.42
C TRP A 258 20.51 -0.87 -7.37
N LEU A 259 20.86 -1.62 -6.32
CA LEU A 259 21.77 -1.18 -5.26
C LEU A 259 23.20 -0.90 -5.77
N ALA A 260 23.62 -1.53 -6.85
CA ALA A 260 24.92 -1.28 -7.47
C ALA A 260 25.01 0.11 -8.15
N ASN A 261 23.89 0.64 -8.62
CA ASN A 261 23.79 1.99 -9.18
C ASN A 261 22.41 2.59 -8.83
N PRO A 262 22.20 3.09 -7.61
CA PRO A 262 20.91 3.59 -7.18
C PRO A 262 20.50 4.87 -7.92
N GLU A 263 19.44 4.79 -8.70
CA GLU A 263 18.83 5.92 -9.38
C GLU A 263 17.33 5.92 -9.11
N LEU A 264 16.74 7.09 -8.94
CA LEU A 264 15.30 7.30 -8.75
C LEU A 264 14.80 8.23 -9.84
N LEU A 265 13.60 7.97 -10.32
CA LEU A 265 12.90 8.89 -11.20
C LEU A 265 12.53 10.17 -10.45
N GLU A 266 12.63 11.27 -11.15
CA GLU A 266 12.20 12.58 -10.67
C GLU A 266 11.01 13.04 -11.52
N PRO A 267 10.11 13.86 -10.97
CA PRO A 267 9.06 14.48 -11.77
C PRO A 267 9.67 15.33 -12.90
N ASP A 268 9.04 15.30 -14.06
CA ASP A 268 9.41 16.19 -15.15
C ASP A 268 9.26 17.67 -14.73
N ALA A 269 10.11 18.54 -15.28
CA ALA A 269 10.08 19.96 -14.92
C ALA A 269 8.75 20.65 -15.31
N ASP A 270 8.03 20.09 -16.27
CA ASP A 270 6.72 20.51 -16.76
C ASP A 270 5.59 19.57 -16.32
N ALA A 271 5.79 18.79 -15.24
CA ALA A 271 4.76 17.91 -14.71
C ALA A 271 3.48 18.67 -14.36
N GLU A 272 2.36 18.21 -14.88
CA GLU A 272 1.05 18.81 -14.68
C GLU A 272 0.28 18.03 -13.58
N TYR A 273 -0.28 18.78 -12.63
CA TYR A 273 -1.12 18.22 -11.57
C TYR A 273 -2.53 18.79 -11.68
N ALA A 274 -3.53 17.94 -11.49
CA ALA A 274 -4.93 18.37 -11.42
C ALA A 274 -5.15 19.32 -10.23
N GLU A 275 -4.45 19.07 -9.13
CA GLU A 275 -4.45 19.91 -7.93
C GLU A 275 -3.13 19.77 -7.17
N ILE A 276 -2.77 20.81 -6.43
CA ILE A 276 -1.63 20.80 -5.50
C ILE A 276 -2.16 21.18 -4.11
N ILE A 277 -1.97 20.28 -3.14
CA ILE A 277 -2.36 20.48 -1.75
C ILE A 277 -1.10 20.65 -0.91
N GLU A 278 -0.87 21.86 -0.41
CA GLU A 278 0.26 22.15 0.47
C GLU A 278 -0.17 22.01 1.94
N ILE A 279 0.63 21.28 2.73
CA ILE A 279 0.39 21.03 4.14
C ILE A 279 1.58 21.53 4.94
N ASP A 280 1.36 22.54 5.77
CA ASP A 280 2.38 23.09 6.67
C ASP A 280 2.37 22.32 8.00
N LEU A 281 3.38 21.47 8.20
CA LEU A 281 3.55 20.69 9.43
C LEU A 281 3.73 21.55 10.68
N ASP A 282 4.21 22.78 10.53
CA ASP A 282 4.35 23.71 11.64
C ASP A 282 3.00 24.18 12.20
N GLN A 283 1.90 23.99 11.43
CA GLN A 283 0.54 24.31 11.86
C GLN A 283 -0.20 23.12 12.50
N ILE A 284 0.29 21.90 12.35
CA ILE A 284 -0.31 20.70 12.97
C ILE A 284 0.25 20.55 14.37
N LYS A 285 -0.48 21.08 15.37
CA LYS A 285 -0.02 21.17 16.77
C LYS A 285 -0.67 20.18 17.72
N GLU A 286 -1.68 19.48 17.27
CA GLU A 286 -2.41 18.46 18.01
C GLU A 286 -2.79 17.29 17.10
N PRO A 287 -3.05 16.09 17.65
CA PRO A 287 -3.48 14.93 16.88
C PRO A 287 -4.74 15.21 16.06
N LEU A 288 -4.78 14.64 14.86
CA LEU A 288 -5.92 14.67 13.95
C LEU A 288 -6.57 13.29 13.93
N LEU A 289 -7.86 13.24 14.22
CA LEU A 289 -8.62 12.00 14.33
C LEU A 289 -9.71 11.92 13.26
N ALA A 290 -9.85 10.75 12.64
CA ALA A 290 -11.01 10.45 11.83
C ALA A 290 -12.18 10.06 12.75
N CYS A 291 -13.34 10.67 12.54
CA CYS A 291 -14.55 10.32 13.27
C CYS A 291 -15.06 8.93 12.88
N PRO A 292 -15.79 8.22 13.77
CA PRO A 292 -16.32 6.90 13.45
C PRO A 292 -17.14 6.87 12.16
N ASN A 293 -16.95 5.80 11.38
CA ASN A 293 -17.69 5.50 10.14
C ASN A 293 -17.40 6.42 8.93
N ASP A 294 -16.53 7.40 9.04
CA ASP A 294 -16.10 8.20 7.88
C ASP A 294 -14.63 8.59 7.98
N PRO A 295 -13.75 8.02 7.12
CA PRO A 295 -12.33 8.31 7.13
C PRO A 295 -11.99 9.73 6.64
N ASP A 296 -12.96 10.46 6.09
CA ASP A 296 -12.81 11.83 5.66
C ASP A 296 -13.27 12.85 6.71
N ASP A 297 -14.07 12.44 7.72
CA ASP A 297 -14.51 13.32 8.81
C ASP A 297 -13.39 13.50 9.85
N ILE A 298 -12.41 14.34 9.52
CA ILE A 298 -11.23 14.59 10.35
C ILE A 298 -11.46 15.77 11.29
N LYS A 299 -11.14 15.58 12.56
CA LYS A 299 -11.19 16.61 13.59
C LYS A 299 -9.92 16.67 14.43
N PRO A 300 -9.50 17.87 14.86
CA PRO A 300 -8.49 18.01 15.88
C PRO A 300 -8.90 17.35 17.21
N LEU A 301 -7.94 16.84 17.97
CA LEU A 301 -8.19 16.21 19.26
C LEU A 301 -9.00 17.11 20.21
N SER A 302 -8.74 18.41 20.20
CA SER A 302 -9.41 19.39 21.06
C SER A 302 -10.93 19.45 20.81
N GLU A 303 -11.41 19.10 19.61
CA GLU A 303 -12.84 19.08 19.28
C GLU A 303 -13.57 17.81 19.75
N VAL A 304 -12.84 16.71 19.94
CA VAL A 304 -13.42 15.40 20.30
C VAL A 304 -12.98 14.91 21.69
N ALA A 305 -12.13 15.68 22.38
CA ALA A 305 -11.67 15.33 23.72
C ALA A 305 -12.83 15.33 24.72
N GLY A 306 -13.03 14.21 25.38
CA GLY A 306 -14.13 14.00 26.33
C GLY A 306 -15.32 13.22 25.78
N ASP A 307 -15.32 12.92 24.49
CA ASP A 307 -16.31 12.01 23.90
C ASP A 307 -16.18 10.61 24.53
N LYS A 308 -17.33 9.97 24.75
CA LYS A 308 -17.35 8.62 25.30
C LYS A 308 -16.83 7.62 24.28
N VAL A 309 -15.88 6.78 24.73
CA VAL A 309 -15.36 5.65 23.96
C VAL A 309 -15.85 4.35 24.61
N ASP A 310 -16.61 3.55 23.89
CA ASP A 310 -17.15 2.28 24.38
C ASP A 310 -16.17 1.12 24.25
N GLU A 311 -15.40 1.09 23.15
CA GLU A 311 -14.34 0.07 22.91
C GLU A 311 -13.17 0.69 22.17
N VAL A 312 -11.97 0.13 22.37
CA VAL A 312 -10.75 0.48 21.66
C VAL A 312 -10.22 -0.74 20.93
N PHE A 313 -9.82 -0.56 19.68
CA PHE A 313 -9.18 -1.60 18.87
C PHE A 313 -7.83 -1.10 18.34
N ILE A 314 -6.78 -1.92 18.49
CA ILE A 314 -5.45 -1.64 17.91
C ILE A 314 -5.18 -2.66 16.82
N GLY A 315 -5.37 -2.27 15.57
CA GLY A 315 -5.13 -3.14 14.44
C GLY A 315 -5.65 -2.54 13.14
N SER A 316 -4.96 -2.85 12.06
CA SER A 316 -5.36 -2.53 10.67
C SER A 316 -4.46 -3.27 9.70
N CYS A 317 -4.74 -3.21 8.39
CA CYS A 317 -3.83 -3.70 7.34
C CYS A 317 -2.44 -3.06 7.39
N MET A 318 -2.31 -1.89 8.06
CA MET A 318 -1.06 -1.15 8.22
C MET A 318 -0.38 -1.34 9.58
N THR A 319 -1.04 -2.01 10.52
CA THR A 319 -0.46 -2.16 11.88
C THR A 319 0.73 -3.12 11.83
N ASN A 320 1.89 -2.61 12.22
CA ASN A 320 3.12 -3.37 12.31
C ASN A 320 3.60 -3.50 13.76
N ILE A 321 4.66 -4.27 13.98
CA ILE A 321 5.20 -4.52 15.32
C ILE A 321 5.64 -3.23 16.04
N GLY A 322 6.01 -2.20 15.31
CA GLY A 322 6.37 -0.90 15.87
C GLY A 322 5.19 -0.23 16.58
N HIS A 323 3.99 -0.29 15.99
CA HIS A 323 2.77 0.24 16.58
C HIS A 323 2.40 -0.50 17.88
N TYR A 324 2.48 -1.84 17.88
CA TYR A 324 2.23 -2.62 19.10
C TYR A 324 3.25 -2.33 20.19
N ARG A 325 4.53 -2.15 19.87
CA ARG A 325 5.56 -1.75 20.82
C ARG A 325 5.30 -0.36 21.39
N ALA A 326 4.90 0.60 20.56
CA ALA A 326 4.54 1.94 20.99
C ALA A 326 3.33 1.92 21.95
N ALA A 327 2.28 1.21 21.57
CA ALA A 327 1.10 1.00 22.42
C ALA A 327 1.49 0.32 23.75
N GLY A 328 2.30 -0.75 23.70
CA GLY A 328 2.80 -1.44 24.90
C GLY A 328 3.60 -0.53 25.84
N ASN A 329 4.41 0.37 25.30
CA ASN A 329 5.16 1.35 26.10
C ASN A 329 4.23 2.33 26.84
N VAL A 330 3.11 2.70 26.25
CA VAL A 330 2.10 3.56 26.89
C VAL A 330 1.33 2.74 27.93
N LEU A 331 0.80 1.58 27.54
CA LEU A 331 -0.06 0.73 28.35
C LEU A 331 0.66 0.13 29.57
N SER A 332 1.96 -0.12 29.47
CA SER A 332 2.76 -0.63 30.61
C SER A 332 2.81 0.33 31.83
N LYS A 333 2.41 1.58 31.64
CA LYS A 333 2.39 2.61 32.69
C LYS A 333 1.05 2.72 33.41
N VAL A 334 0.03 1.98 32.96
CA VAL A 334 -1.31 2.00 33.56
C VAL A 334 -1.65 0.65 34.18
N THR A 335 -2.38 0.68 35.30
CA THR A 335 -2.79 -0.53 36.04
C THR A 335 -4.18 -1.03 35.68
N SER A 336 -4.99 -0.17 35.06
CA SER A 336 -6.34 -0.52 34.60
C SER A 336 -6.71 0.36 33.41
N LEU A 337 -7.55 -0.17 32.54
CA LEU A 337 -8.12 0.56 31.41
C LEU A 337 -9.58 0.91 31.71
N PRO A 338 -10.02 2.15 31.43
CA PRO A 338 -11.39 2.57 31.64
C PRO A 338 -12.35 1.95 30.62
N THR A 339 -11.82 1.45 29.51
CA THR A 339 -12.57 0.95 28.36
C THR A 339 -11.95 -0.37 27.87
N ARG A 340 -12.81 -1.24 27.36
CA ARG A 340 -12.38 -2.53 26.77
C ARG A 340 -11.47 -2.29 25.56
N MET A 341 -10.36 -3.01 25.50
CA MET A 341 -9.38 -2.93 24.42
C MET A 341 -9.14 -4.31 23.81
N TRP A 342 -8.99 -4.32 22.48
CA TRP A 342 -8.70 -5.50 21.67
C TRP A 342 -7.35 -5.36 20.96
#